data_e6b7f7156ae88eb12ab55cdef2eab665
#
_entry.id   e6b7f7156ae88eb12ab55cdef2eab665
#
_cell.length_a   1.000
_cell.length_b   1.000
_cell.length_c   1.000
_cell.angle_alpha   90.00
_cell.angle_beta   90.00
_cell.angle_gamma   90.00
#
_symmetry.space_group_name_H-M   'P 1'
#
loop_
_entity.id
_entity.type
_entity.pdbx_description
1 polymer ?
#
loop_
_entity_poly.entity_id
_entity_poly.type
_entity_poly.pdbx_seq_one_letter_code
_entity_poly.pdbx_strand_id
1 'polypeptide(L)'
;MVLLPVGSVVKLEEANKKLMIIGILQKNGDGEIYDYLGCPYPEGFLDADNIFLFNHNDIEDISFIGYDDIERQLFIKNLEKELQKK
;
A
#
# COMPACT_ATOMS: atom_id res chain seq x y z
N MET A 1 4.66 1.04 13.18
CA MET A 1 4.89 0.35 11.89
C MET A 1 5.33 1.34 10.83
N VAL A 2 6.31 0.96 10.06
CA VAL A 2 6.79 1.80 8.95
C VAL A 2 6.15 1.33 7.66
N LEU A 3 5.36 2.21 7.04
CA LEU A 3 4.69 1.89 5.78
C LEU A 3 5.69 1.96 4.62
N LEU A 4 5.52 1.07 3.66
CA LEU A 4 6.33 1.09 2.44
C LEU A 4 5.89 2.24 1.53
N PRO A 5 6.83 2.84 0.79
CA PRO A 5 6.49 3.92 -0.14
C PRO A 5 5.62 3.43 -1.29
N VAL A 6 4.83 4.37 -1.84
CA VAL A 6 4.14 4.14 -3.11
C VAL A 6 5.20 3.81 -4.17
N GLY A 7 4.90 2.83 -5.02
CA GLY A 7 5.84 2.32 -6.01
C GLY A 7 6.59 1.08 -5.57
N SER A 8 6.48 0.70 -4.29
CA SER A 8 7.07 -0.54 -3.81
C SER A 8 6.38 -1.74 -4.45
N VAL A 9 7.15 -2.80 -4.71
CA VAL A 9 6.65 -4.03 -5.33
C VAL A 9 6.78 -5.16 -4.33
N VAL A 10 5.66 -5.83 -4.06
CA VAL A 10 5.59 -6.86 -3.01
C VAL A 10 4.86 -8.10 -3.52
N LYS A 11 5.01 -9.19 -2.77
CA LYS A 11 4.26 -10.41 -3.00
C LYS A 11 3.55 -10.76 -1.70
N LEU A 12 2.26 -11.03 -1.78
CA LEU A 12 1.48 -11.40 -0.59
C LEU A 12 1.60 -12.88 -0.31
N GLU A 13 1.33 -13.27 0.93
CA GLU A 13 1.32 -14.67 1.33
C GLU A 13 0.29 -15.41 0.50
N GLU A 14 0.62 -16.63 0.09
CA GLU A 14 -0.25 -17.52 -0.69
C GLU A 14 -0.66 -16.97 -2.05
N ALA A 15 0.01 -15.92 -2.54
CA ALA A 15 -0.24 -15.36 -3.86
C ALA A 15 0.97 -15.59 -4.75
N ASN A 16 0.75 -15.73 -6.04
CA ASN A 16 1.83 -15.89 -7.02
C ASN A 16 2.13 -14.60 -7.77
N LYS A 17 1.20 -13.65 -7.73
CA LYS A 17 1.32 -12.41 -8.49
C LYS A 17 1.87 -11.31 -7.61
N LYS A 18 2.85 -10.58 -8.12
CA LYS A 18 3.36 -9.41 -7.42
C LYS A 18 2.39 -8.25 -7.56
N LEU A 19 2.38 -7.38 -6.57
CA LEU A 19 1.57 -6.17 -6.57
C LEU A 19 2.46 -4.96 -6.38
N MET A 20 2.13 -3.86 -7.07
CA MET A 20 2.79 -2.58 -6.85
C MET A 20 1.87 -1.71 -5.99
N ILE A 21 2.43 -1.15 -4.93
CA ILE A 21 1.68 -0.28 -4.03
C ILE A 21 1.41 1.05 -4.73
N ILE A 22 0.14 1.44 -4.82
CA ILE A 22 -0.28 2.70 -5.44
C ILE A 22 -1.01 3.63 -4.48
N GLY A 23 -1.29 3.16 -3.27
CA GLY A 23 -1.91 3.98 -2.24
C GLY A 23 -1.60 3.44 -0.86
N ILE A 24 -1.70 4.29 0.14
CA ILE A 24 -1.46 3.92 1.54
C ILE A 24 -2.62 4.39 2.40
N LEU A 25 -2.89 3.64 3.48
CA LEU A 25 -3.94 3.94 4.46
C LEU A 25 -5.27 4.22 3.80
N GLN A 26 -5.73 3.24 3.01
CA GLN A 26 -6.96 3.33 2.23
C GLN A 26 -8.12 2.73 2.98
N LYS A 27 -9.28 3.35 2.84
CA LYS A 27 -10.52 2.90 3.48
C LYS A 27 -11.37 2.16 2.46
N ASN A 28 -11.94 1.01 2.87
CA ASN A 28 -12.88 0.28 2.02
C ASN A 28 -14.31 0.81 2.20
N GLY A 29 -15.28 0.20 1.51
CA GLY A 29 -16.67 0.61 1.57
C GLY A 29 -17.32 0.44 2.96
N ASP A 30 -16.78 -0.44 3.79
CA ASP A 30 -17.28 -0.70 5.14
C ASP A 30 -16.62 0.19 6.20
N GLY A 31 -15.72 1.08 5.79
CA GLY A 31 -15.03 1.97 6.71
C GLY A 31 -13.77 1.37 7.32
N GLU A 32 -13.38 0.16 6.93
CA GLU A 32 -12.15 -0.46 7.40
C GLU A 32 -10.95 0.15 6.70
N ILE A 33 -9.87 0.39 7.45
CA ILE A 33 -8.65 0.99 6.91
C ILE A 33 -7.62 -0.11 6.69
N TYR A 34 -7.08 -0.15 5.47
CA TYR A 34 -6.00 -1.05 5.09
C TYR A 34 -4.72 -0.26 4.90
N ASP A 35 -3.58 -0.91 5.17
CA ASP A 35 -2.29 -0.23 5.06
C ASP A 35 -1.98 0.17 3.62
N TYR A 36 -2.39 -0.65 2.64
CA TYR A 36 -2.00 -0.47 1.25
C TYR A 36 -3.12 -0.74 0.27
N LEU A 37 -3.02 -0.05 -0.86
CA LEU A 37 -3.76 -0.38 -2.07
C LEU A 37 -2.73 -0.72 -3.15
N GLY A 38 -2.92 -1.84 -3.84
CA GLY A 38 -1.98 -2.30 -4.85
C GLY A 38 -2.65 -2.66 -6.16
N CYS A 39 -1.88 -2.62 -7.24
CA CYS A 39 -2.29 -3.08 -8.54
C CYS A 39 -1.34 -4.19 -9.01
N PRO A 40 -1.73 -4.99 -10.02
CA PRO A 40 -0.86 -6.07 -10.49
C PRO A 40 0.43 -5.54 -11.08
N TYR A 41 1.51 -6.24 -10.83
CA TYR A 41 2.80 -5.95 -11.45
C TYR A 41 3.12 -7.09 -12.42
N PRO A 42 3.59 -6.84 -13.65
CA PRO A 42 3.98 -5.55 -14.23
C PRO A 42 2.87 -4.81 -14.99
N GLU A 43 1.65 -5.29 -14.96
CA GLU A 43 0.57 -4.71 -15.76
C GLU A 43 0.18 -3.29 -15.34
N GLY A 44 0.32 -2.99 -14.05
CA GLY A 44 -0.10 -1.70 -13.52
C GLY A 44 -1.59 -1.63 -13.26
N PHE A 45 -2.11 -0.42 -13.14
CA PHE A 45 -3.54 -0.21 -12.92
C PHE A 45 -4.31 -0.50 -14.21
N LEU A 46 -5.14 -1.52 -14.18
CA LEU A 46 -5.95 -1.89 -15.33
C LEU A 46 -7.37 -1.34 -15.20
N ASP A 47 -8.01 -1.62 -14.07
CA ASP A 47 -9.37 -1.14 -13.80
C ASP A 47 -9.66 -1.35 -12.30
N ALA A 48 -10.84 -0.88 -11.85
CA ALA A 48 -11.20 -0.93 -10.44
C ALA A 48 -11.41 -2.35 -9.91
N ASP A 49 -11.62 -3.33 -10.78
CA ASP A 49 -11.81 -4.71 -10.35
C ASP A 49 -10.50 -5.43 -10.10
N ASN A 50 -9.39 -4.83 -10.53
CA ASN A 50 -8.05 -5.43 -10.43
C ASN A 50 -7.14 -4.63 -9.49
N ILE A 51 -7.69 -4.08 -8.43
CA ILE A 51 -6.93 -3.46 -7.36
C ILE A 51 -7.24 -4.19 -6.06
N PHE A 52 -6.28 -4.18 -5.13
CA PHE A 52 -6.37 -5.00 -3.93
C PHE A 52 -5.97 -4.19 -2.71
N LEU A 53 -6.81 -4.28 -1.65
CA LEU A 53 -6.49 -3.71 -0.35
C LEU A 53 -5.84 -4.80 0.49
N PHE A 54 -4.73 -4.46 1.16
CA PHE A 54 -4.04 -5.44 2.00
C PHE A 54 -3.26 -4.72 3.09
N ASN A 55 -2.85 -5.49 4.09
CA ASN A 55 -2.12 -4.96 5.23
C ASN A 55 -0.65 -5.39 5.16
N HIS A 56 0.18 -4.68 5.91
CA HIS A 56 1.61 -4.95 5.94
C HIS A 56 1.90 -6.41 6.32
N ASN A 57 1.11 -6.95 7.25
CA ASN A 57 1.29 -8.33 7.70
C ASN A 57 0.98 -9.37 6.63
N ASP A 58 0.29 -8.99 5.56
CA ASP A 58 -0.01 -9.90 4.46
C ASP A 58 1.17 -10.05 3.49
N ILE A 59 2.19 -9.23 3.62
CA ILE A 59 3.34 -9.24 2.71
C ILE A 59 4.28 -10.36 3.07
N GLU A 60 4.56 -11.23 2.10
CA GLU A 60 5.54 -12.30 2.26
C GLU A 60 6.93 -11.84 1.85
N ASP A 61 7.03 -11.05 0.78
CA ASP A 61 8.31 -10.68 0.21
C ASP A 61 8.24 -9.27 -0.39
N ILE A 62 9.34 -8.52 -0.26
CA ILE A 62 9.47 -7.18 -0.82
C ILE A 62 10.52 -7.23 -1.92
N SER A 63 10.08 -7.02 -3.16
CA SER A 63 10.97 -7.08 -4.33
C SER A 63 11.65 -5.75 -4.61
N PHE A 64 10.98 -4.65 -4.30
CA PHE A 64 11.48 -3.31 -4.58
C PHE A 64 10.85 -2.32 -3.62
N ILE A 65 11.66 -1.40 -3.10
CA ILE A 65 11.17 -0.34 -2.22
C ILE A 65 11.10 0.94 -3.04
N GLY A 66 9.94 1.58 -3.05
CA GLY A 66 9.71 2.79 -3.82
C GLY A 66 10.47 3.99 -3.26
N TYR A 67 10.32 5.12 -3.95
CA TYR A 67 11.04 6.32 -3.61
C TYR A 67 10.62 6.87 -2.25
N ASP A 68 11.59 7.20 -1.42
CA ASP A 68 11.38 7.72 -0.08
C ASP A 68 12.26 8.93 0.14
N ASP A 69 11.67 10.02 0.62
CA ASP A 69 12.38 11.25 0.91
C ASP A 69 11.69 12.00 2.07
N ILE A 70 12.19 13.19 2.37
CA ILE A 70 11.65 14.00 3.46
C ILE A 70 10.19 14.38 3.21
N GLU A 71 9.85 14.69 1.98
CA GLU A 71 8.48 15.05 1.61
C GLU A 71 7.52 13.90 1.95
N ARG A 72 7.89 12.68 1.57
CA ARG A 72 7.07 11.51 1.87
C ARG A 72 6.96 11.27 3.37
N GLN A 73 8.05 11.41 4.10
CA GLN A 73 8.06 11.17 5.54
C GLN A 73 7.15 12.14 6.28
N LEU A 74 7.12 13.41 5.85
CA LEU A 74 6.23 14.40 6.43
C LEU A 74 4.76 14.10 6.08
N PHE A 75 4.51 13.66 4.87
CA PHE A 75 3.17 13.27 4.44
C PHE A 75 2.63 12.11 5.30
N ILE A 76 3.44 11.08 5.52
CA ILE A 76 3.05 9.93 6.35
C ILE A 76 2.74 10.37 7.78
N LYS A 77 3.58 11.23 8.33
CA LYS A 77 3.39 11.73 9.70
C LYS A 77 2.08 12.49 9.83
N ASN A 78 1.75 13.33 8.86
CA ASN A 78 0.50 14.08 8.87
C ASN A 78 -0.70 13.16 8.68
N LEU A 79 -0.58 12.16 7.84
CA LEU A 79 -1.64 11.20 7.59
C LEU A 79 -1.95 10.39 8.85
N GLU A 80 -0.93 9.97 9.57
CA GLU A 80 -1.12 9.26 10.83
C GLU A 80 -1.82 10.13 11.87
N LYS A 81 -1.48 11.40 11.93
CA LYS A 81 -2.15 12.35 12.84
C LYS A 81 -3.63 12.49 12.51
N GLU A 82 -3.98 12.55 11.23
CA GLU A 82 -5.38 12.65 10.81
C GLU A 82 -6.17 11.42 11.24
N LEU A 83 -5.59 10.24 11.13
CA LEU A 83 -6.25 9.02 11.56
C LEU A 83 -6.46 8.96 13.07
N GLN A 84 -5.57 9.56 13.84
CA GLN A 84 -5.65 9.54 15.30
C GLN A 84 -6.66 10.56 15.86
N LYS A 85 -7.10 11.50 15.04
CA LYS A 85 -8.01 12.56 15.47
C LYS A 85 -9.47 12.12 15.62
N LYS A 86 -9.75 10.91 15.42
CA LYS A 86 -11.14 10.42 15.54
C LYS A 86 -11.54 10.14 16.97
#